data_8c8972e3be610ac14861c0ba64357b66
#
_entry.id   8c8972e3be610ac14861c0ba64357b66
#
_cell.length_a   1.000
_cell.length_b   1.000
_cell.length_c   1.000
_cell.angle_alpha   90.00
_cell.angle_beta   90.00
_cell.angle_gamma   90.00
#
_symmetry.space_group_name_H-M   'P 1'
#
loop_
_entity.id
_entity.type
_entity.pdbx_description
1 polymer ?
#
loop_
_entity_poly.entity_id
_entity_poly.type
_entity_poly.pdbx_seq_one_letter_code
_entity_poly.pdbx_strand_id
1 'polypeptide(L)'
;KLLGKNPDADGVVIANWYCVNGTLVVNFTDAANDRAIAKCLRESDFSDLTFDKAYLNGAAAPAFFADKQVAEKPADAEITYSASWILLKDSDGFSQTVTMLDAPTRVKISKADITTHEEVPGATLRVLDKDGNVVDEWVSEDTPHYMEAVLVAGETYTLEEMLVPDNSGYVPANAIQFTVEDSGKVQHVIMQDDYTKVQISKTDIATGKEISGAKLKITDADGKTVAEWVTDGTPHYMERIPMGTYTLTETVAPTEQGYVRAESVTFEVGPTENIQRVEMKDDFTKVEIFKADMTDGHELPGAKLKITDASGNTIAEWETNGQPHRIERLKPGEYTL
;
A
#
# COMPACT_ATOMS: atom_id res chain seq x y z
N LYS A 1 -8.09 -46.63 9.33
CA LYS A 1 -7.79 -47.82 8.55
C LYS A 1 -9.09 -48.34 7.98
N LEU A 2 -9.17 -48.38 6.65
CA LEU A 2 -10.30 -48.99 5.93
C LEU A 2 -9.95 -50.40 5.50
N LEU A 3 -10.92 -51.28 5.51
CA LEU A 3 -10.74 -52.67 5.13
C LEU A 3 -11.60 -52.97 3.91
N GLY A 4 -10.96 -53.31 2.78
CA GLY A 4 -11.67 -53.84 1.64
C GLY A 4 -11.76 -55.38 1.76
N LYS A 5 -12.84 -55.92 1.18
CA LYS A 5 -13.09 -57.37 1.17
C LYS A 5 -13.18 -57.87 -0.27
N ASN A 6 -12.78 -59.07 -0.51
CA ASN A 6 -13.03 -59.77 -1.77
C ASN A 6 -14.53 -59.97 -1.94
N PRO A 7 -15.18 -59.44 -3.03
CA PRO A 7 -16.61 -59.63 -3.22
C PRO A 7 -17.07 -61.08 -3.44
N ASP A 8 -16.15 -61.95 -3.82
CA ASP A 8 -16.42 -63.32 -4.17
C ASP A 8 -16.05 -64.31 -3.03
N ALA A 9 -15.55 -63.77 -1.86
CA ALA A 9 -15.15 -64.60 -0.71
C ALA A 9 -15.45 -63.84 0.60
N ASP A 10 -16.46 -64.27 1.32
CA ASP A 10 -16.85 -63.66 2.60
C ASP A 10 -15.71 -63.70 3.62
N GLY A 11 -15.46 -62.56 4.23
CA GLY A 11 -14.49 -62.37 5.29
C GLY A 11 -13.02 -62.26 4.85
N VAL A 12 -12.72 -62.37 3.56
CA VAL A 12 -11.35 -62.22 3.02
C VAL A 12 -11.02 -60.74 2.86
N VAL A 13 -9.98 -60.30 3.55
CA VAL A 13 -9.46 -58.92 3.40
C VAL A 13 -8.63 -58.85 2.14
N ILE A 14 -9.04 -57.98 1.19
CA ILE A 14 -8.35 -57.79 -0.08
C ILE A 14 -7.46 -56.54 -0.08
N ALA A 15 -7.74 -55.54 0.80
CA ALA A 15 -6.92 -54.37 0.94
C ALA A 15 -6.97 -53.80 2.35
N ASN A 16 -5.89 -53.21 2.77
CA ASN A 16 -5.80 -52.37 3.93
C ASN A 16 -5.44 -50.95 3.49
N TRP A 17 -6.16 -49.99 3.99
CA TRP A 17 -5.97 -48.58 3.62
C TRP A 17 -5.56 -47.77 4.85
N TYR A 18 -4.64 -46.90 4.68
CA TYR A 18 -4.26 -45.95 5.69
C TYR A 18 -3.73 -44.69 5.00
N CYS A 19 -3.86 -43.58 5.67
CA CYS A 19 -3.35 -42.32 5.19
C CYS A 19 -2.12 -41.95 6.02
N VAL A 20 -1.06 -41.53 5.35
CA VAL A 20 0.18 -41.07 5.98
C VAL A 20 0.57 -39.78 5.26
N ASN A 21 0.64 -38.69 5.98
CA ASN A 21 1.04 -37.38 5.44
C ASN A 21 0.30 -37.00 4.13
N GLY A 22 -1.03 -37.16 4.11
CA GLY A 22 -1.83 -36.85 2.92
C GLY A 22 -1.76 -37.91 1.80
N THR A 23 -0.96 -38.94 1.94
CA THR A 23 -0.84 -40.05 0.98
C THR A 23 -1.71 -41.22 1.42
N LEU A 24 -2.59 -41.67 0.54
CA LEU A 24 -3.37 -42.88 0.76
C LEU A 24 -2.56 -44.10 0.32
N VAL A 25 -2.28 -44.99 1.26
CA VAL A 25 -1.57 -46.22 1.02
C VAL A 25 -2.56 -47.38 1.00
N VAL A 26 -2.57 -48.13 -0.06
CA VAL A 26 -3.42 -49.32 -0.22
C VAL A 26 -2.56 -50.55 -0.40
N ASN A 27 -2.65 -51.44 0.55
CA ASN A 27 -2.02 -52.75 0.47
C ASN A 27 -3.05 -53.79 0.00
N PHE A 28 -2.85 -54.37 -1.18
CA PHE A 28 -3.65 -55.48 -1.66
C PHE A 28 -3.04 -56.81 -1.20
N THR A 29 -3.90 -57.71 -0.78
CA THR A 29 -3.54 -59.06 -0.44
C THR A 29 -3.59 -59.97 -1.70
N ASP A 30 -3.08 -61.19 -1.63
CA ASP A 30 -3.14 -62.16 -2.69
C ASP A 30 -4.56 -62.52 -3.14
N ALA A 31 -5.56 -62.26 -2.29
CA ALA A 31 -6.98 -62.43 -2.62
C ALA A 31 -7.54 -61.29 -3.49
N ALA A 32 -6.74 -60.25 -3.76
CA ALA A 32 -7.19 -59.14 -4.57
C ALA A 32 -7.20 -59.50 -6.06
N ASN A 33 -8.34 -59.22 -6.69
CA ASN A 33 -8.48 -59.29 -8.14
C ASN A 33 -9.10 -57.99 -8.64
N ASP A 34 -9.09 -57.75 -9.93
CA ASP A 34 -9.54 -56.51 -10.52
C ASP A 34 -10.97 -56.09 -10.09
N ARG A 35 -11.88 -57.04 -9.99
CA ARG A 35 -13.25 -56.82 -9.56
C ARG A 35 -13.34 -56.44 -8.09
N ALA A 36 -12.59 -57.16 -7.25
CA ALA A 36 -12.52 -56.89 -5.82
C ALA A 36 -11.88 -55.52 -5.53
N ILE A 37 -10.79 -55.20 -6.24
CA ILE A 37 -10.13 -53.91 -6.18
C ILE A 37 -11.08 -52.78 -6.56
N ALA A 38 -11.73 -52.92 -7.72
CA ALA A 38 -12.69 -51.92 -8.21
C ALA A 38 -13.87 -51.72 -7.24
N LYS A 39 -14.40 -52.80 -6.67
CA LYS A 39 -15.45 -52.72 -5.66
C LYS A 39 -14.99 -52.01 -4.39
N CYS A 40 -13.84 -52.39 -3.89
CA CYS A 40 -13.24 -51.79 -2.69
C CYS A 40 -13.00 -50.30 -2.86
N LEU A 41 -12.48 -49.85 -3.98
CA LEU A 41 -12.26 -48.44 -4.27
C LEU A 41 -13.56 -47.66 -4.35
N ARG A 42 -14.64 -48.23 -4.94
CA ARG A 42 -15.96 -47.58 -5.00
C ARG A 42 -16.66 -47.48 -3.66
N GLU A 43 -16.50 -48.49 -2.81
CA GLU A 43 -17.16 -48.53 -1.49
C GLU A 43 -16.45 -47.72 -0.42
N SER A 44 -15.23 -47.26 -0.69
CA SER A 44 -14.46 -46.46 0.25
C SER A 44 -14.94 -45.03 0.25
N ASP A 45 -14.93 -44.40 1.43
CA ASP A 45 -15.20 -42.98 1.58
C ASP A 45 -13.91 -42.19 1.40
N PHE A 46 -13.90 -41.34 0.38
CA PHE A 46 -12.76 -40.47 0.04
C PHE A 46 -13.13 -38.98 0.15
N SER A 47 -14.22 -38.66 0.84
CA SER A 47 -14.72 -37.29 0.96
C SER A 47 -13.73 -36.32 1.55
N ASP A 48 -12.84 -36.81 2.43
CA ASP A 48 -11.83 -36.00 3.12
C ASP A 48 -10.49 -35.94 2.37
N LEU A 49 -10.41 -36.55 1.19
CA LEU A 49 -9.18 -36.65 0.43
C LEU A 49 -9.29 -35.89 -0.90
N THR A 50 -8.29 -35.10 -1.20
CA THR A 50 -8.12 -34.47 -2.53
C THR A 50 -7.13 -35.29 -3.33
N PHE A 51 -7.54 -35.71 -4.52
CA PHE A 51 -6.73 -36.54 -5.40
C PHE A 51 -6.23 -35.76 -6.60
N ASP A 52 -4.93 -35.80 -6.85
CA ASP A 52 -4.33 -35.28 -8.08
C ASP A 52 -4.41 -36.34 -9.19
N LYS A 53 -3.93 -37.55 -8.88
CA LYS A 53 -4.04 -38.71 -9.77
C LYS A 53 -4.22 -39.99 -8.97
N ALA A 54 -4.95 -40.92 -9.55
CA ALA A 54 -5.07 -42.27 -9.05
C ALA A 54 -4.35 -43.24 -9.99
N TYR A 55 -3.55 -44.13 -9.43
CA TYR A 55 -2.85 -45.16 -10.16
C TYR A 55 -3.19 -46.53 -9.60
N LEU A 56 -3.40 -47.48 -10.47
CA LEU A 56 -3.54 -48.89 -10.15
C LEU A 56 -2.45 -49.67 -10.89
N ASN A 57 -1.59 -50.37 -10.17
CA ASN A 57 -0.44 -51.07 -10.76
C ASN A 57 0.42 -50.18 -11.69
N GLY A 58 0.62 -48.94 -11.32
CA GLY A 58 1.40 -47.96 -12.08
C GLY A 58 0.70 -47.35 -13.30
N ALA A 59 -0.52 -47.75 -13.60
CA ALA A 59 -1.36 -47.13 -14.66
C ALA A 59 -2.37 -46.15 -14.04
N ALA A 60 -2.64 -45.07 -14.73
CA ALA A 60 -3.70 -44.15 -14.31
C ALA A 60 -5.05 -44.88 -14.29
N ALA A 61 -5.76 -44.77 -13.16
CA ALA A 61 -7.05 -45.46 -12.95
C ALA A 61 -8.24 -44.48 -12.77
N PRO A 62 -8.46 -43.53 -13.68
CA PRO A 62 -9.53 -42.55 -13.52
C PRO A 62 -10.94 -43.16 -13.50
N ALA A 63 -11.10 -44.31 -14.16
CA ALA A 63 -12.41 -44.98 -14.20
C ALA A 63 -12.88 -45.52 -12.83
N PHE A 64 -11.99 -45.77 -11.91
CA PHE A 64 -12.35 -46.21 -10.55
C PHE A 64 -12.96 -45.08 -9.69
N PHE A 65 -12.76 -43.86 -10.09
CA PHE A 65 -13.22 -42.65 -9.37
C PHE A 65 -14.27 -41.86 -10.13
N ALA A 66 -14.65 -42.28 -11.35
CA ALA A 66 -15.57 -41.53 -12.20
C ALA A 66 -16.93 -41.26 -11.55
N ASP A 67 -17.43 -42.23 -10.78
CA ASP A 67 -18.70 -42.12 -10.05
C ASP A 67 -18.55 -41.43 -8.67
N LYS A 68 -17.36 -41.11 -8.23
CA LYS A 68 -17.09 -40.42 -6.95
C LYS A 68 -16.82 -38.94 -7.11
N GLN A 69 -17.01 -38.37 -8.29
CA GLN A 69 -16.76 -36.97 -8.57
C GLN A 69 -15.41 -36.51 -7.98
N VAL A 70 -14.35 -37.17 -8.38
CA VAL A 70 -13.00 -36.60 -8.17
C VAL A 70 -13.01 -35.29 -8.92
N ALA A 71 -13.19 -34.17 -8.22
CA ALA A 71 -13.25 -32.88 -8.83
C ALA A 71 -11.96 -32.68 -9.63
N GLU A 72 -12.10 -32.46 -10.93
CA GLU A 72 -10.98 -31.97 -11.70
C GLU A 72 -10.53 -30.68 -11.01
N LYS A 73 -9.27 -30.63 -10.68
CA LYS A 73 -8.67 -29.44 -10.11
C LYS A 73 -8.91 -28.28 -11.09
N PRO A 74 -9.50 -27.16 -10.68
CA PRO A 74 -9.52 -25.95 -11.51
C PRO A 74 -8.09 -25.60 -11.93
N ALA A 75 -7.90 -25.17 -13.18
CA ALA A 75 -6.58 -24.91 -13.74
C ALA A 75 -5.76 -23.88 -12.96
N ASP A 76 -6.43 -23.03 -12.19
CA ASP A 76 -5.90 -21.96 -11.35
C ASP A 76 -5.83 -22.30 -9.86
N ALA A 77 -6.26 -23.50 -9.45
CA ALA A 77 -6.19 -23.91 -8.05
C ALA A 77 -4.78 -24.41 -7.72
N GLU A 78 -4.14 -23.77 -6.77
CA GLU A 78 -2.85 -24.21 -6.23
C GLU A 78 -3.00 -25.56 -5.54
N ILE A 79 -2.20 -26.53 -5.96
CA ILE A 79 -2.17 -27.86 -5.30
C ILE A 79 -1.36 -27.70 -4.03
N THR A 80 -2.04 -27.86 -2.92
CA THR A 80 -1.36 -27.85 -1.62
C THR A 80 -0.99 -29.26 -1.13
N TYR A 81 -1.64 -30.29 -1.65
CA TYR A 81 -1.30 -31.69 -1.40
C TYR A 81 -1.64 -32.53 -2.61
N SER A 82 -0.67 -33.24 -3.17
CA SER A 82 -0.95 -34.35 -4.05
C SER A 82 -1.11 -35.61 -3.19
N ALA A 83 -2.32 -36.18 -3.15
CA ALA A 83 -2.49 -37.51 -2.64
C ALA A 83 -1.91 -38.48 -3.66
N SER A 84 -0.71 -39.00 -3.40
CA SER A 84 -0.14 -40.04 -4.21
C SER A 84 -0.62 -41.41 -3.72
N TRP A 85 -1.17 -42.20 -4.61
CA TRP A 85 -1.53 -43.55 -4.33
C TRP A 85 -0.32 -44.45 -4.43
N ILE A 86 0.10 -45.09 -3.34
CA ILE A 86 1.12 -46.11 -3.36
C ILE A 86 0.41 -47.44 -3.24
N LEU A 87 0.45 -48.18 -4.32
CA LEU A 87 -0.03 -49.55 -4.33
C LEU A 87 1.07 -50.50 -3.88
N LEU A 88 0.94 -51.03 -2.67
CA LEU A 88 1.85 -52.03 -2.17
C LEU A 88 1.22 -53.40 -2.41
N LYS A 89 1.74 -54.18 -3.33
CA LYS A 89 1.38 -55.57 -3.52
C LYS A 89 2.31 -56.40 -2.65
N ASP A 90 1.73 -57.12 -1.69
CA ASP A 90 2.47 -58.11 -0.92
C ASP A 90 2.67 -59.34 -1.80
N SER A 91 3.86 -59.55 -2.31
CA SER A 91 4.23 -60.73 -3.09
C SER A 91 5.71 -60.99 -2.97
N ASP A 92 5.99 -62.23 -2.77
CA ASP A 92 7.24 -62.96 -2.76
C ASP A 92 8.44 -62.23 -3.42
N GLY A 93 9.24 -61.56 -2.62
CA GLY A 93 10.63 -61.26 -2.95
C GLY A 93 10.92 -60.04 -3.83
N PHE A 94 9.98 -59.12 -4.07
CA PHE A 94 10.27 -57.87 -4.75
C PHE A 94 10.56 -56.74 -3.76
N SER A 95 11.60 -55.95 -4.04
CA SER A 95 11.87 -54.73 -3.29
C SER A 95 10.78 -53.71 -3.56
N GLN A 96 10.08 -53.26 -2.53
CA GLN A 96 9.08 -52.21 -2.59
C GLN A 96 9.77 -50.87 -2.39
N THR A 97 9.53 -49.93 -3.30
CA THR A 97 9.99 -48.53 -3.15
C THR A 97 8.82 -47.69 -2.72
N VAL A 98 8.90 -47.16 -1.54
CA VAL A 98 7.95 -46.15 -1.05
C VAL A 98 8.60 -44.79 -1.27
N THR A 99 8.01 -43.95 -2.11
CA THR A 99 8.49 -42.60 -2.31
C THR A 99 7.57 -41.65 -1.54
N MET A 100 8.09 -40.97 -0.55
CA MET A 100 7.47 -39.81 0.03
C MET A 100 7.83 -38.59 -0.81
N LEU A 101 6.85 -37.82 -1.18
CA LEU A 101 7.06 -36.55 -1.86
C LEU A 101 6.69 -35.44 -0.90
N ASP A 102 7.68 -34.69 -0.51
CA ASP A 102 7.46 -33.46 0.25
C ASP A 102 7.21 -32.30 -0.72
N ALA A 103 6.20 -31.51 -0.43
CA ALA A 103 5.97 -30.27 -1.16
C ALA A 103 6.98 -29.22 -0.67
N PRO A 104 7.63 -28.48 -1.57
CA PRO A 104 8.48 -27.37 -1.16
C PRO A 104 7.65 -26.28 -0.51
N THR A 105 8.29 -25.52 0.36
CA THR A 105 7.70 -24.25 0.86
C THR A 105 7.54 -23.28 -0.31
N ARG A 106 6.42 -22.57 -0.31
CA ARG A 106 6.09 -21.62 -1.36
C ARG A 106 5.58 -20.34 -0.73
N VAL A 107 6.30 -19.26 -0.97
CA VAL A 107 5.93 -17.94 -0.48
C VAL A 107 5.91 -16.99 -1.66
N LYS A 108 4.83 -16.21 -1.82
CA LYS A 108 4.82 -15.08 -2.72
C LYS A 108 4.74 -13.80 -1.91
N ILE A 109 5.48 -12.81 -2.33
CA ILE A 109 5.61 -11.52 -1.65
C ILE A 109 5.14 -10.43 -2.61
N SER A 110 4.09 -9.70 -2.19
CA SER A 110 3.60 -8.53 -2.90
C SER A 110 4.13 -7.27 -2.24
N LYS A 111 4.56 -6.33 -3.07
CA LYS A 111 4.79 -4.95 -2.69
C LYS A 111 3.65 -4.13 -3.26
N ALA A 112 2.71 -3.68 -2.43
CA ALA A 112 1.45 -3.12 -2.89
C ALA A 112 1.21 -1.70 -2.38
N ASP A 113 0.49 -0.91 -3.18
CA ASP A 113 -0.04 0.39 -2.76
C ASP A 113 -1.15 0.19 -1.73
N ILE A 114 -1.11 0.95 -0.63
CA ILE A 114 -2.07 0.80 0.48
C ILE A 114 -3.52 1.13 0.08
N THR A 115 -3.70 1.94 -0.95
CA THR A 115 -5.03 2.41 -1.38
C THR A 115 -5.60 1.59 -2.53
N THR A 116 -4.79 1.34 -3.56
CA THR A 116 -5.23 0.63 -4.77
C THR A 116 -5.06 -0.87 -4.66
N HIS A 117 -4.19 -1.33 -3.78
CA HIS A 117 -3.75 -2.73 -3.63
C HIS A 117 -3.07 -3.30 -4.87
N GLU A 118 -2.69 -2.45 -5.81
CA GLU A 118 -1.91 -2.83 -6.98
C GLU A 118 -0.43 -2.99 -6.60
N GLU A 119 0.28 -3.84 -7.35
CA GLU A 119 1.72 -4.00 -7.15
C GLU A 119 2.46 -2.68 -7.43
N VAL A 120 3.48 -2.40 -6.62
CA VAL A 120 4.35 -1.22 -6.72
C VAL A 120 5.69 -1.67 -7.27
N PRO A 121 5.96 -1.49 -8.57
CA PRO A 121 7.25 -1.86 -9.16
C PRO A 121 8.35 -0.84 -8.80
N GLY A 122 9.60 -1.31 -8.73
CA GLY A 122 10.79 -0.48 -8.54
C GLY A 122 11.24 -0.28 -7.10
N ALA A 123 10.57 -0.87 -6.11
CA ALA A 123 11.04 -0.91 -4.72
C ALA A 123 12.12 -1.99 -4.55
N THR A 124 13.16 -1.73 -3.79
CA THR A 124 14.16 -2.74 -3.43
C THR A 124 13.79 -3.38 -2.11
N LEU A 125 13.59 -4.69 -2.14
CA LEU A 125 13.16 -5.51 -1.00
C LEU A 125 14.20 -6.57 -0.68
N ARG A 126 14.25 -6.98 0.59
CA ARG A 126 15.04 -8.14 1.01
C ARG A 126 14.33 -8.95 2.10
N VAL A 127 14.62 -10.24 2.12
CA VAL A 127 14.23 -11.16 3.20
C VAL A 127 15.47 -11.52 4.02
N LEU A 128 15.36 -11.38 5.32
CA LEU A 128 16.40 -11.73 6.29
C LEU A 128 15.97 -12.94 7.11
N ASP A 129 16.94 -13.82 7.43
CA ASP A 129 16.75 -14.86 8.42
C ASP A 129 16.78 -14.32 9.87
N LYS A 130 16.61 -15.19 10.85
CA LYS A 130 16.64 -14.86 12.27
C LYS A 130 17.99 -14.30 12.77
N ASP A 131 19.07 -14.57 12.05
CA ASP A 131 20.43 -14.14 12.37
C ASP A 131 20.79 -12.83 11.65
N GLY A 132 19.85 -12.29 10.83
CA GLY A 132 20.01 -11.07 10.07
C GLY A 132 20.76 -11.24 8.74
N ASN A 133 20.95 -12.47 8.28
CA ASN A 133 21.57 -12.71 6.98
C ASN A 133 20.53 -12.54 5.87
N VAL A 134 20.96 -11.96 4.75
CA VAL A 134 20.11 -11.83 3.56
C VAL A 134 19.89 -13.20 2.92
N VAL A 135 18.63 -13.60 2.82
CA VAL A 135 18.19 -14.84 2.16
C VAL A 135 17.88 -14.59 0.70
N ASP A 136 17.23 -13.45 0.42
CA ASP A 136 16.88 -13.00 -0.93
C ASP A 136 16.80 -11.48 -0.98
N GLU A 137 17.12 -10.89 -2.13
CA GLU A 137 17.03 -9.45 -2.40
C GLU A 137 16.63 -9.24 -3.87
N TRP A 138 15.62 -8.40 -4.11
CA TRP A 138 15.10 -8.15 -5.46
C TRP A 138 14.53 -6.74 -5.59
N VAL A 139 14.28 -6.33 -6.82
CA VAL A 139 13.48 -5.15 -7.14
C VAL A 139 12.07 -5.60 -7.48
N SER A 140 11.06 -4.98 -6.86
CA SER A 140 9.66 -5.32 -7.10
C SER A 140 9.25 -5.04 -8.55
N GLU A 141 8.35 -5.86 -9.06
CA GLU A 141 7.78 -5.78 -10.40
C GLU A 141 6.25 -5.56 -10.29
N ASP A 142 5.55 -5.61 -11.42
CA ASP A 142 4.09 -5.55 -11.51
C ASP A 142 3.39 -6.87 -11.12
N THR A 143 4.17 -7.84 -10.68
CA THR A 143 3.72 -9.16 -10.19
C THR A 143 4.42 -9.50 -8.88
N PRO A 144 3.76 -10.30 -8.00
CA PRO A 144 4.39 -10.75 -6.77
C PRO A 144 5.69 -11.52 -7.00
N HIS A 145 6.69 -11.29 -6.16
CA HIS A 145 7.93 -12.08 -6.12
C HIS A 145 7.64 -13.47 -5.54
N TYR A 146 8.09 -14.51 -6.22
CA TYR A 146 7.80 -15.89 -5.87
C TYR A 146 9.04 -16.65 -5.40
N MET A 147 8.98 -17.23 -4.19
CA MET A 147 10.03 -18.01 -3.58
C MET A 147 9.57 -19.46 -3.40
N GLU A 148 10.24 -20.39 -4.04
CA GLU A 148 9.98 -21.84 -3.92
C GLU A 148 11.21 -22.57 -3.38
N ALA A 149 11.05 -23.35 -2.32
CA ALA A 149 12.11 -24.10 -1.66
C ALA A 149 13.29 -23.25 -1.13
N VAL A 150 13.11 -21.96 -0.93
CA VAL A 150 14.14 -21.04 -0.42
C VAL A 150 14.03 -20.89 1.09
N LEU A 151 12.80 -20.77 1.60
CA LEU A 151 12.52 -20.54 3.01
C LEU A 151 12.17 -21.85 3.72
N VAL A 152 12.51 -21.95 5.00
CA VAL A 152 12.30 -23.16 5.82
C VAL A 152 10.98 -23.06 6.59
N ALA A 153 10.14 -24.08 6.50
CA ALA A 153 8.87 -24.16 7.24
C ALA A 153 9.09 -24.05 8.75
N GLY A 154 8.26 -23.27 9.42
CA GLY A 154 8.31 -23.00 10.85
C GLY A 154 9.33 -21.94 11.28
N GLU A 155 10.24 -21.52 10.40
CA GLU A 155 11.18 -20.44 10.70
C GLU A 155 10.54 -19.07 10.42
N THR A 156 10.99 -18.06 11.17
CA THR A 156 10.52 -16.68 11.04
C THR A 156 11.56 -15.83 10.29
N TYR A 157 11.07 -15.07 9.34
CA TYR A 157 11.85 -14.18 8.49
C TYR A 157 11.39 -12.74 8.63
N THR A 158 12.28 -11.81 8.30
CA THR A 158 11.97 -10.37 8.25
C THR A 158 12.01 -9.90 6.81
N LEU A 159 10.92 -9.32 6.32
CA LEU A 159 10.86 -8.63 5.05
C LEU A 159 11.11 -7.14 5.29
N GLU A 160 12.08 -6.57 4.59
CA GLU A 160 12.46 -5.17 4.67
C GLU A 160 12.40 -4.51 3.29
N GLU A 161 11.99 -3.26 3.28
CA GLU A 161 12.15 -2.38 2.14
C GLU A 161 13.39 -1.51 2.32
N MET A 162 14.30 -1.62 1.38
CA MET A 162 15.56 -0.87 1.38
C MET A 162 15.42 0.48 0.67
N LEU A 163 14.69 0.49 -0.44
CA LEU A 163 14.46 1.67 -1.26
C LEU A 163 13.03 1.64 -1.82
N VAL A 164 12.34 2.77 -1.73
CA VAL A 164 11.11 3.01 -2.48
C VAL A 164 11.42 3.31 -3.94
N PRO A 165 10.46 3.17 -4.86
CA PRO A 165 10.67 3.56 -6.25
C PRO A 165 11.01 5.06 -6.38
N ASP A 166 11.97 5.37 -7.25
CA ASP A 166 12.43 6.74 -7.47
C ASP A 166 11.28 7.67 -7.90
N ASN A 167 11.24 8.86 -7.31
CA ASN A 167 10.26 9.91 -7.62
C ASN A 167 8.78 9.48 -7.51
N SER A 168 8.50 8.44 -6.76
CA SER A 168 7.14 7.86 -6.62
C SER A 168 6.26 8.60 -5.61
N GLY A 169 6.88 9.28 -4.64
CA GLY A 169 6.17 9.83 -3.48
C GLY A 169 5.71 8.79 -2.48
N TYR A 170 6.12 7.53 -2.60
CA TYR A 170 5.92 6.52 -1.57
C TYR A 170 6.81 6.76 -0.35
N VAL A 171 6.36 6.29 0.79
CA VAL A 171 7.09 6.31 2.06
C VAL A 171 7.55 4.88 2.35
N PRO A 172 8.82 4.65 2.72
CA PRO A 172 9.31 3.32 3.02
C PRO A 172 8.44 2.61 4.06
N ALA A 173 8.00 1.39 3.75
CA ALA A 173 7.24 0.57 4.66
C ALA A 173 8.10 0.13 5.86
N ASN A 174 7.46 -0.04 7.02
CA ASN A 174 8.11 -0.68 8.15
C ASN A 174 8.38 -2.16 7.83
N ALA A 175 9.51 -2.68 8.34
CA ALA A 175 9.82 -4.09 8.26
C ALA A 175 8.70 -4.94 8.88
N ILE A 176 8.38 -6.06 8.24
CA ILE A 176 7.38 -7.02 8.72
C ILE A 176 8.01 -8.39 8.96
N GLN A 177 7.56 -9.06 10.01
CA GLN A 177 7.96 -10.44 10.27
C GLN A 177 6.87 -11.40 9.84
N PHE A 178 7.27 -12.52 9.25
CA PHE A 178 6.36 -13.61 8.89
C PHE A 178 7.00 -14.95 9.19
N THR A 179 6.18 -15.90 9.61
CA THR A 179 6.61 -17.29 9.82
C THR A 179 6.15 -18.13 8.64
N VAL A 180 7.05 -18.92 8.07
CA VAL A 180 6.73 -19.79 6.93
C VAL A 180 5.85 -20.94 7.37
N GLU A 181 4.70 -21.08 6.72
CA GLU A 181 3.73 -22.13 7.03
C GLU A 181 4.21 -23.50 6.52
N ASP A 182 4.05 -24.51 7.36
CA ASP A 182 4.22 -25.92 6.98
C ASP A 182 2.92 -26.47 6.39
N SER A 183 2.54 -25.98 5.23
CA SER A 183 1.22 -26.27 4.66
C SER A 183 1.22 -26.76 3.22
N GLY A 184 2.35 -26.71 2.53
CA GLY A 184 2.43 -26.97 1.09
C GLY A 184 1.61 -26.02 0.21
N LYS A 185 0.88 -25.06 0.82
CA LYS A 185 0.16 -23.99 0.12
C LYS A 185 1.11 -22.84 -0.22
N VAL A 186 0.73 -22.04 -1.18
CA VAL A 186 1.41 -20.76 -1.40
C VAL A 186 0.97 -19.78 -0.33
N GLN A 187 1.89 -19.43 0.56
CA GLN A 187 1.69 -18.37 1.53
C GLN A 187 1.85 -17.02 0.84
N HIS A 188 0.96 -16.09 1.11
CA HIS A 188 1.03 -14.73 0.56
C HIS A 188 1.39 -13.74 1.65
N VAL A 189 2.51 -13.06 1.49
CA VAL A 189 2.98 -11.96 2.36
C VAL A 189 2.83 -10.67 1.58
N ILE A 190 2.21 -9.66 2.19
CA ILE A 190 1.96 -8.38 1.55
C ILE A 190 2.62 -7.27 2.38
N MET A 191 3.51 -6.51 1.77
CA MET A 191 4.05 -5.27 2.29
C MET A 191 3.41 -4.11 1.55
N GLN A 192 2.84 -3.17 2.29
CA GLN A 192 2.12 -2.04 1.69
C GLN A 192 2.88 -0.74 1.92
N ASP A 193 2.93 0.09 0.87
CA ASP A 193 3.42 1.46 0.97
C ASP A 193 2.27 2.45 1.12
N ASP A 194 2.43 3.36 2.06
CA ASP A 194 1.71 4.62 2.09
C ASP A 194 2.53 5.68 1.31
N TYR A 195 2.01 6.88 1.19
CA TYR A 195 2.61 7.95 0.42
C TYR A 195 2.71 9.23 1.23
N THR A 196 3.56 10.14 0.74
CA THR A 196 3.71 11.48 1.30
C THR A 196 2.41 12.26 1.18
N LYS A 197 2.11 13.07 2.20
CA LYS A 197 0.91 13.91 2.29
C LYS A 197 1.33 15.31 2.71
N VAL A 198 0.99 16.31 1.91
CA VAL A 198 1.33 17.72 2.17
C VAL A 198 0.06 18.56 2.16
N GLN A 199 -0.09 19.37 3.18
CA GLN A 199 -1.16 20.34 3.30
C GLN A 199 -0.58 21.77 3.27
N ILE A 200 -1.01 22.58 2.32
CA ILE A 200 -0.55 23.96 2.13
C ILE A 200 -1.67 24.91 2.59
N SER A 201 -1.36 25.76 3.54
CA SER A 201 -2.24 26.80 4.03
C SER A 201 -1.73 28.17 3.60
N LYS A 202 -2.65 29.00 3.05
CA LYS A 202 -2.42 30.39 2.75
C LYS A 202 -3.23 31.25 3.68
N THR A 203 -2.61 31.84 4.71
CA THR A 203 -3.33 32.45 5.82
C THR A 203 -3.05 33.94 5.99
N ASP A 204 -4.01 34.63 6.56
CA ASP A 204 -3.91 36.00 7.01
C ASP A 204 -3.05 36.09 8.28
N ILE A 205 -2.01 36.91 8.28
CA ILE A 205 -1.04 37.01 9.39
C ILE A 205 -1.68 37.45 10.73
N ALA A 206 -2.75 38.22 10.68
CA ALA A 206 -3.39 38.73 11.88
C ALA A 206 -4.46 37.82 12.44
N THR A 207 -5.20 37.12 11.59
CA THR A 207 -6.35 36.31 11.99
C THR A 207 -6.11 34.80 11.91
N GLY A 208 -5.10 34.36 11.18
CA GLY A 208 -4.84 32.95 10.89
C GLY A 208 -5.87 32.28 9.99
N LYS A 209 -6.79 33.04 9.39
CA LYS A 209 -7.80 32.52 8.48
C LYS A 209 -7.24 32.29 7.10
N GLU A 210 -7.71 31.25 6.44
CA GLU A 210 -7.37 30.97 5.05
C GLU A 210 -7.80 32.13 4.13
N ILE A 211 -6.97 32.43 3.13
CA ILE A 211 -7.16 33.47 2.13
C ILE A 211 -7.51 32.85 0.78
N SER A 212 -8.51 33.39 0.12
CA SER A 212 -8.88 33.05 -1.24
C SER A 212 -8.30 34.04 -2.26
N GLY A 213 -8.07 33.57 -3.50
CA GLY A 213 -7.68 34.42 -4.63
C GLY A 213 -6.17 34.65 -4.79
N ALA A 214 -5.32 34.08 -3.94
CA ALA A 214 -3.88 34.05 -4.13
C ALA A 214 -3.51 33.00 -5.17
N LYS A 215 -2.62 33.31 -6.11
CA LYS A 215 -2.08 32.33 -7.04
C LYS A 215 -0.72 31.82 -6.52
N LEU A 216 -0.69 30.53 -6.19
CA LEU A 216 0.47 29.86 -5.62
C LEU A 216 1.08 28.90 -6.61
N LYS A 217 2.39 28.71 -6.51
CA LYS A 217 3.17 27.78 -7.30
C LYS A 217 4.19 27.06 -6.43
N ILE A 218 4.31 25.75 -6.60
CA ILE A 218 5.39 24.94 -6.02
C ILE A 218 6.37 24.56 -7.13
N THR A 219 7.66 24.73 -6.84
CA THR A 219 8.74 24.23 -7.67
C THR A 219 9.63 23.28 -6.88
N ASP A 220 10.20 22.27 -7.56
CA ASP A 220 11.25 21.43 -7.00
C ASP A 220 12.62 22.16 -6.94
N ALA A 221 13.66 21.44 -6.51
CA ALA A 221 15.01 21.97 -6.39
C ALA A 221 15.63 22.42 -7.73
N ASP A 222 15.17 21.84 -8.83
CA ASP A 222 15.61 22.19 -10.20
C ASP A 222 14.81 23.37 -10.80
N GLY A 223 13.84 23.90 -10.06
CA GLY A 223 12.97 24.99 -10.47
C GLY A 223 11.81 24.55 -11.39
N LYS A 224 11.61 23.25 -11.57
CA LYS A 224 10.48 22.71 -12.32
C LYS A 224 9.19 22.87 -11.53
N THR A 225 8.13 23.31 -12.18
CA THR A 225 6.82 23.45 -11.57
C THR A 225 6.21 22.08 -11.27
N VAL A 226 5.87 21.86 -9.99
CA VAL A 226 5.19 20.64 -9.47
C VAL A 226 3.69 20.88 -9.40
N ALA A 227 3.27 22.04 -8.90
CA ALA A 227 1.86 22.42 -8.81
C ALA A 227 1.66 23.91 -8.94
N GLU A 228 0.50 24.33 -9.44
CA GLU A 228 0.07 25.71 -9.49
C GLU A 228 -1.46 25.77 -9.33
N TRP A 229 -1.96 26.63 -8.45
CA TRP A 229 -3.38 26.77 -8.18
C TRP A 229 -3.74 28.18 -7.68
N VAL A 230 -5.03 28.45 -7.60
CA VAL A 230 -5.58 29.65 -6.95
C VAL A 230 -6.24 29.20 -5.65
N THR A 231 -5.93 29.88 -4.55
CA THR A 231 -6.52 29.56 -3.24
C THR A 231 -8.01 29.88 -3.21
N ASP A 232 -8.78 29.05 -2.53
CA ASP A 232 -10.25 29.14 -2.44
C ASP A 232 -10.75 29.44 -1.01
N GLY A 233 -9.83 29.65 -0.07
CA GLY A 233 -10.15 29.86 1.35
C GLY A 233 -10.16 28.58 2.17
N THR A 234 -9.62 27.48 1.60
CA THR A 234 -9.36 26.21 2.30
C THR A 234 -7.92 25.78 2.10
N PRO A 235 -7.34 24.95 2.99
CA PRO A 235 -6.02 24.37 2.76
C PRO A 235 -6.00 23.52 1.50
N HIS A 236 -4.94 23.66 0.71
CA HIS A 236 -4.68 22.80 -0.46
C HIS A 236 -3.99 21.52 -0.04
N TYR A 237 -4.52 20.39 -0.44
CA TYR A 237 -4.00 19.06 -0.09
C TYR A 237 -3.40 18.37 -1.30
N MET A 238 -2.21 17.82 -1.12
CA MET A 238 -1.46 17.12 -2.17
C MET A 238 -0.93 15.80 -1.63
N GLU A 239 -0.96 14.78 -2.46
CA GLU A 239 -0.47 13.44 -2.17
C GLU A 239 0.59 13.03 -3.19
N ARG A 240 1.44 12.08 -2.83
CA ARG A 240 2.46 11.48 -3.71
C ARG A 240 3.45 12.50 -4.27
N ILE A 241 3.80 13.49 -3.46
CA ILE A 241 4.90 14.38 -3.82
C ILE A 241 6.21 13.64 -3.49
N PRO A 242 7.15 13.50 -4.45
CA PRO A 242 8.45 12.90 -4.16
C PRO A 242 9.14 13.56 -2.96
N MET A 243 9.90 12.79 -2.22
CA MET A 243 10.72 13.34 -1.13
C MET A 243 11.75 14.32 -1.69
N GLY A 244 11.95 15.44 -0.98
CA GLY A 244 12.91 16.47 -1.45
C GLY A 244 12.55 17.87 -0.97
N THR A 245 13.32 18.83 -1.46
CA THR A 245 13.18 20.25 -1.12
C THR A 245 12.36 20.97 -2.18
N TYR A 246 11.39 21.77 -1.75
CA TYR A 246 10.46 22.50 -2.59
C TYR A 246 10.39 23.96 -2.19
N THR A 247 10.03 24.81 -3.14
CA THR A 247 9.79 26.24 -2.91
C THR A 247 8.33 26.58 -3.25
N LEU A 248 7.59 27.05 -2.27
CA LEU A 248 6.26 27.63 -2.43
C LEU A 248 6.40 29.11 -2.70
N THR A 249 5.86 29.59 -3.80
CA THR A 249 5.90 31.00 -4.22
C THR A 249 4.49 31.50 -4.49
N GLU A 250 4.19 32.66 -3.96
CA GLU A 250 3.01 33.40 -4.36
C GLU A 250 3.31 34.18 -5.65
N THR A 251 2.68 33.80 -6.75
CA THR A 251 2.86 34.45 -8.05
C THR A 251 1.96 35.67 -8.22
N VAL A 252 0.74 35.62 -7.62
CA VAL A 252 -0.21 36.71 -7.59
C VAL A 252 -0.83 36.79 -6.20
N ALA A 253 -0.67 37.92 -5.53
CA ALA A 253 -1.34 38.20 -4.26
C ALA A 253 -2.78 38.72 -4.49
N PRO A 254 -3.74 38.47 -3.59
CA PRO A 254 -5.09 38.98 -3.70
C PRO A 254 -5.17 40.44 -3.26
N THR A 255 -4.54 41.32 -4.02
CA THR A 255 -4.40 42.75 -3.73
C THR A 255 -5.72 43.50 -3.62
N GLU A 256 -6.77 43.05 -4.30
CA GLU A 256 -8.13 43.63 -4.18
C GLU A 256 -8.70 43.49 -2.76
N GLN A 257 -8.12 42.58 -1.95
CA GLN A 257 -8.45 42.39 -0.54
C GLN A 257 -7.46 43.12 0.38
N GLY A 258 -6.54 43.90 -0.18
CA GLY A 258 -5.53 44.65 0.55
C GLY A 258 -4.34 43.86 1.02
N TYR A 259 -4.15 42.65 0.55
CA TYR A 259 -2.98 41.83 0.86
C TYR A 259 -1.76 42.24 0.03
N VAL A 260 -0.57 42.01 0.57
CA VAL A 260 0.70 42.17 -0.10
C VAL A 260 1.32 40.81 -0.33
N ARG A 261 2.12 40.72 -1.40
CA ARG A 261 2.76 39.47 -1.77
C ARG A 261 3.65 38.94 -0.63
N ALA A 262 3.48 37.66 -0.31
CA ALA A 262 4.33 36.98 0.67
C ALA A 262 5.73 36.64 0.10
N GLU A 263 6.70 36.54 0.97
CA GLU A 263 7.98 35.92 0.67
C GLU A 263 7.80 34.44 0.37
N SER A 264 8.66 33.89 -0.49
CA SER A 264 8.65 32.46 -0.81
C SER A 264 9.03 31.63 0.41
N VAL A 265 8.41 30.47 0.56
CA VAL A 265 8.64 29.50 1.64
C VAL A 265 9.33 28.27 1.07
N THR A 266 10.53 27.94 1.56
CA THR A 266 11.17 26.67 1.26
C THR A 266 10.75 25.64 2.30
N PHE A 267 10.38 24.44 1.87
CA PHE A 267 9.98 23.34 2.73
C PHE A 267 10.53 22.02 2.22
N GLU A 268 10.60 21.04 3.09
CA GLU A 268 11.08 19.69 2.79
C GLU A 268 9.92 18.71 2.89
N VAL A 269 9.81 17.80 1.93
CA VAL A 269 8.93 16.63 1.98
C VAL A 269 9.76 15.45 2.43
N GLY A 270 9.52 14.98 3.65
CA GLY A 270 10.25 13.88 4.28
C GLY A 270 9.54 12.53 4.16
N PRO A 271 10.21 11.44 4.57
CA PRO A 271 9.72 10.07 4.50
C PRO A 271 8.71 9.78 5.64
N THR A 272 7.54 10.38 5.57
CA THR A 272 6.48 10.19 6.57
C THR A 272 5.11 10.12 5.94
N GLU A 273 4.29 9.20 6.41
CA GLU A 273 2.87 9.04 6.08
C GLU A 273 1.97 10.12 6.72
N ASN A 274 2.51 10.84 7.71
CA ASN A 274 1.79 11.91 8.38
C ASN A 274 1.67 13.13 7.46
N ILE A 275 0.57 13.88 7.63
CA ILE A 275 0.35 15.12 6.90
C ILE A 275 1.40 16.15 7.31
N GLN A 276 2.26 16.52 6.37
CA GLN A 276 3.24 17.58 6.51
C GLN A 276 2.58 18.92 6.19
N ARG A 277 2.65 19.89 7.10
CA ARG A 277 1.95 21.17 6.97
C ARG A 277 2.92 22.27 6.63
N VAL A 278 2.56 23.03 5.60
CA VAL A 278 3.29 24.22 5.14
C VAL A 278 2.34 25.40 5.18
N GLU A 279 2.76 26.48 5.80
CA GLU A 279 1.95 27.69 5.93
C GLU A 279 2.68 28.88 5.28
N MET A 280 1.98 29.59 4.41
CA MET A 280 2.40 30.88 3.85
C MET A 280 1.44 31.97 4.33
N LYS A 281 2.00 33.00 4.97
CA LYS A 281 1.22 34.09 5.56
C LYS A 281 1.29 35.35 4.71
N ASP A 282 0.14 35.94 4.43
CA ASP A 282 0.08 37.28 3.86
C ASP A 282 -0.06 38.33 4.94
N ASP A 283 0.73 39.37 4.80
CA ASP A 283 0.51 40.65 5.46
C ASP A 283 -0.37 41.52 4.53
N PHE A 284 -0.79 42.64 5.04
CA PHE A 284 -1.67 43.56 4.33
C PHE A 284 -1.05 44.95 4.31
N THR A 285 -1.56 45.79 3.39
CA THR A 285 -1.18 47.20 3.31
C THR A 285 -1.51 47.93 4.60
N LYS A 286 -0.60 48.82 5.03
CA LYS A 286 -0.75 49.66 6.23
C LYS A 286 -0.37 51.07 5.84
N VAL A 287 -1.28 51.99 6.05
CA VAL A 287 -1.09 53.41 5.79
C VAL A 287 -1.33 54.19 7.07
N GLU A 288 -0.37 55.02 7.46
CA GLU A 288 -0.48 55.94 8.57
C GLU A 288 -0.59 57.35 8.04
N ILE A 289 -1.61 58.09 8.49
CA ILE A 289 -1.92 59.44 8.03
C ILE A 289 -1.79 60.42 9.19
N PHE A 290 -0.95 61.40 8.96
CA PHE A 290 -0.66 62.48 9.92
C PHE A 290 -1.29 63.76 9.45
N LYS A 291 -1.93 64.51 10.35
CA LYS A 291 -2.30 65.89 10.15
C LYS A 291 -1.47 66.75 11.07
N ALA A 292 -0.40 67.32 10.54
CA ALA A 292 0.59 68.03 11.38
C ALA A 292 0.59 69.51 11.10
N ASP A 293 0.97 70.28 12.14
CA ASP A 293 1.31 71.68 12.02
C ASP A 293 2.62 71.82 11.21
N MET A 294 2.59 72.75 10.25
CA MET A 294 3.74 72.97 9.35
C MET A 294 4.92 73.58 10.08
N THR A 295 4.72 74.24 11.22
CA THR A 295 5.74 74.97 11.92
C THR A 295 6.57 74.11 12.84
N ASP A 296 5.94 73.20 13.56
CA ASP A 296 6.58 72.41 14.61
C ASP A 296 6.40 70.89 14.46
N GLY A 297 5.60 70.46 13.46
CA GLY A 297 5.41 69.04 13.16
C GLY A 297 4.48 68.30 14.12
N HIS A 298 3.85 68.99 15.08
CA HIS A 298 2.92 68.34 16.01
C HIS A 298 1.62 67.96 15.31
N GLU A 299 1.06 66.80 15.69
CA GLU A 299 -0.25 66.35 15.24
C GLU A 299 -1.33 67.32 15.68
N LEU A 300 -2.20 67.72 14.72
CA LEU A 300 -3.31 68.62 14.94
C LEU A 300 -4.61 67.87 15.20
N PRO A 301 -5.19 67.96 16.40
CA PRO A 301 -6.51 67.38 16.66
C PRO A 301 -7.65 68.25 16.12
N GLY A 302 -8.84 67.64 15.94
CA GLY A 302 -10.06 68.30 15.56
C GLY A 302 -10.26 68.58 14.06
N ALA A 303 -9.35 68.15 13.20
CA ALA A 303 -9.52 68.24 11.76
C ALA A 303 -10.34 67.05 11.24
N LYS A 304 -11.36 67.35 10.40
CA LYS A 304 -12.11 66.30 9.68
C LYS A 304 -11.42 65.99 8.40
N LEU A 305 -10.99 64.73 8.27
CA LEU A 305 -10.30 64.20 7.11
C LEU A 305 -11.14 63.12 6.45
N LYS A 306 -10.98 63.01 5.13
CA LYS A 306 -11.66 61.98 4.35
C LYS A 306 -10.74 61.51 3.25
N ILE A 307 -10.64 60.16 3.08
CA ILE A 307 -9.99 59.57 1.94
C ILE A 307 -11.04 59.09 0.94
N THR A 308 -10.79 59.40 -0.32
CA THR A 308 -11.58 58.90 -1.45
C THR A 308 -10.69 58.14 -2.42
N ASP A 309 -11.25 57.12 -3.10
CA ASP A 309 -10.60 56.43 -4.23
C ASP A 309 -10.60 57.32 -5.49
N ALA A 310 -9.98 56.83 -6.57
CA ALA A 310 -9.92 57.52 -7.87
C ALA A 310 -11.30 57.76 -8.50
N SER A 311 -12.32 57.02 -8.08
CA SER A 311 -13.73 57.19 -8.51
C SER A 311 -14.52 58.17 -7.65
N GLY A 312 -13.91 58.73 -6.58
CA GLY A 312 -14.54 59.63 -5.66
C GLY A 312 -15.35 58.95 -4.55
N ASN A 313 -15.30 57.62 -4.42
CA ASN A 313 -15.98 56.92 -3.32
C ASN A 313 -15.24 57.14 -2.01
N THR A 314 -15.96 57.42 -0.93
CA THR A 314 -15.37 57.55 0.40
C THR A 314 -14.93 56.19 0.94
N ILE A 315 -13.64 56.06 1.27
CA ILE A 315 -13.02 54.89 1.87
C ILE A 315 -13.03 54.99 3.39
N ALA A 316 -12.63 56.14 3.92
CA ALA A 316 -12.64 56.42 5.36
C ALA A 316 -12.88 57.92 5.62
N GLU A 317 -13.52 58.23 6.73
CA GLU A 317 -13.69 59.57 7.25
C GLU A 317 -13.49 59.56 8.77
N TRP A 318 -12.70 60.50 9.28
CA TRP A 318 -12.39 60.57 10.71
C TRP A 318 -12.09 61.98 11.14
N GLU A 319 -12.11 62.23 12.44
CA GLU A 319 -11.66 63.46 13.04
C GLU A 319 -10.31 63.18 13.75
N THR A 320 -9.31 64.01 13.50
CA THR A 320 -7.98 63.85 14.09
C THR A 320 -8.02 64.08 15.59
N ASN A 321 -7.24 63.27 16.33
CA ASN A 321 -7.22 63.26 17.80
C ASN A 321 -5.80 63.52 18.39
N GLY A 322 -4.88 63.95 17.56
CA GLY A 322 -3.49 64.17 17.98
C GLY A 322 -2.63 62.91 17.91
N GLN A 323 -3.11 61.86 17.24
CA GLN A 323 -2.40 60.62 16.92
C GLN A 323 -2.56 60.26 15.45
N PRO A 324 -1.60 59.57 14.85
CA PRO A 324 -1.73 59.09 13.47
C PRO A 324 -2.99 58.22 13.29
N HIS A 325 -3.69 58.45 12.19
CA HIS A 325 -4.80 57.57 11.81
C HIS A 325 -4.28 56.43 10.93
N ARG A 326 -4.54 55.19 11.33
CA ARG A 326 -4.08 54.01 10.64
C ARG A 326 -5.19 53.35 9.86
N ILE A 327 -4.94 53.11 8.58
CA ILE A 327 -5.83 52.34 7.70
C ILE A 327 -5.09 51.11 7.25
N GLU A 328 -5.73 49.96 7.47
CA GLU A 328 -5.21 48.65 7.05
C GLU A 328 -6.06 48.12 5.92
N ARG A 329 -5.44 47.20 5.10
CA ARG A 329 -6.10 46.53 3.99
C ARG A 329 -6.60 47.45 2.89
N LEU A 330 -5.91 48.56 2.71
CA LEU A 330 -6.19 49.44 1.59
C LEU A 330 -5.63 48.78 0.32
N LYS A 331 -6.47 48.56 -0.70
CA LYS A 331 -5.98 47.99 -1.95
C LYS A 331 -5.00 48.96 -2.64
N PRO A 332 -4.02 48.47 -3.39
CA PRO A 332 -3.13 49.35 -4.14
C PRO A 332 -3.90 50.23 -5.11
N GLY A 333 -3.60 51.54 -5.13
CA GLY A 333 -4.30 52.50 -5.97
C GLY A 333 -3.96 53.93 -5.62
N GLU A 334 -4.56 54.89 -6.36
CA GLU A 334 -4.47 56.31 -6.07
C GLU A 334 -5.64 56.73 -5.20
N TYR A 335 -5.33 57.54 -4.20
CA TYR A 335 -6.28 58.02 -3.22
C TYR A 335 -6.11 59.53 -3.03
N THR A 336 -7.18 60.18 -2.75
CA THR A 336 -7.19 61.62 -2.43
C THR A 336 -7.58 61.79 -0.96
N LEU A 337 -6.74 62.52 -0.24
CA LEU A 337 -6.99 62.93 1.16
C LEU A 337 -7.45 64.38 1.19
#